data_d6fef8cf1a2a6379dbe7d0b6cad41620
#
_entry.id   d6fef8cf1a2a6379dbe7d0b6cad41620
#
_cell.length_a   1.000
_cell.length_b   1.000
_cell.length_c   1.000
_cell.angle_alpha   90.00
_cell.angle_beta   90.00
_cell.angle_gamma   90.00
#
_symmetry.space_group_name_H-M   'P 1'
#
loop_
_entity.id
_entity.type
_entity.pdbx_description
1 polymer ?
#
loop_
_entity_poly.entity_id
_entity_poly.type
_entity_poly.pdbx_seq_one_letter_code
_entity_poly.pdbx_strand_id
1 'polypeptide(L)'
;MIRTATVLVLPLAVLACAPVEDDQPFVSKAPAATVTGEPQRCLNASTISRTIVHDDRTIDFKVGSRTWRNTLPNSCMHLGIRRAISYDVRGNSLCAGEVIYVLDGPGSPSQRGVSCALGEFVPVELAKAS
;
A
#
# COMPACT_ATOMS: atom_id res chain seq x y z
N MET A 1 -15.80 68.48 31.17
CA MET A 1 -16.10 67.10 31.56
C MET A 1 -15.90 66.22 30.35
N ILE A 2 -14.74 65.56 30.29
CA ILE A 2 -14.38 64.71 29.18
C ILE A 2 -14.75 63.28 29.59
N ARG A 3 -15.72 62.65 28.86
CA ARG A 3 -16.09 61.26 29.05
C ARG A 3 -15.22 60.44 28.15
N THR A 4 -14.25 59.77 28.74
CA THR A 4 -13.43 58.71 28.04
C THR A 4 -14.30 57.49 27.88
N ALA A 5 -14.63 57.17 26.61
CA ALA A 5 -15.25 55.88 26.24
C ALA A 5 -14.14 54.83 26.05
N THR A 6 -14.09 53.88 26.95
CA THR A 6 -13.18 52.74 26.85
C THR A 6 -13.78 51.74 25.86
N VAL A 7 -13.17 51.65 24.69
CA VAL A 7 -13.52 50.64 23.70
C VAL A 7 -12.85 49.30 24.09
N LEU A 8 -13.68 48.36 24.52
CA LEU A 8 -13.24 47.01 24.85
C LEU A 8 -13.12 46.22 23.54
N VAL A 9 -11.89 46.01 23.05
CA VAL A 9 -11.61 45.14 21.89
C VAL A 9 -11.52 43.72 22.39
N LEU A 10 -12.53 42.90 22.10
CA LEU A 10 -12.48 41.44 22.29
C LEU A 10 -11.62 40.83 21.20
N PRO A 11 -10.60 40.03 21.53
CA PRO A 11 -9.89 39.24 20.52
C PRO A 11 -10.77 38.06 20.06
N LEU A 12 -11.13 38.06 18.80
CA LEU A 12 -11.77 36.92 18.15
C LEU A 12 -10.72 35.77 18.03
N ALA A 13 -10.84 34.79 18.91
CA ALA A 13 -10.03 33.57 18.78
C ALA A 13 -10.54 32.78 17.57
N VAL A 14 -9.83 32.87 16.47
CA VAL A 14 -10.05 32.00 15.31
C VAL A 14 -9.53 30.62 15.69
N LEU A 15 -10.42 29.67 16.00
CA LEU A 15 -10.07 28.26 16.07
C LEU A 15 -9.76 27.80 14.64
N ALA A 16 -8.49 27.79 14.29
CA ALA A 16 -8.04 27.13 13.09
C ALA A 16 -8.09 25.62 13.33
N CYS A 17 -9.06 24.93 12.73
CA CYS A 17 -9.01 23.49 12.59
C CYS A 17 -7.87 23.14 11.63
N ALA A 18 -6.70 22.80 12.15
CA ALA A 18 -5.65 22.22 11.35
C ALA A 18 -6.09 20.81 10.92
N PRO A 19 -6.01 20.47 9.61
CA PRO A 19 -6.20 19.09 9.21
C PRO A 19 -5.12 18.25 9.90
N VAL A 20 -5.54 17.22 10.62
CA VAL A 20 -4.61 16.23 11.16
C VAL A 20 -4.17 15.38 9.98
N GLU A 21 -3.08 15.78 9.34
CA GLU A 21 -2.35 14.87 8.48
C GLU A 21 -1.68 13.86 9.41
N ASP A 22 -2.16 12.63 9.36
CA ASP A 22 -1.53 11.53 10.07
C ASP A 22 -0.26 11.17 9.30
N ASP A 23 0.77 11.96 9.51
CA ASP A 23 2.04 11.94 8.79
C ASP A 23 2.99 10.89 9.39
N GLN A 24 2.41 9.77 9.87
CA GLN A 24 3.21 8.64 10.31
C GLN A 24 3.74 7.89 9.09
N PRO A 25 5.07 7.77 8.94
CA PRO A 25 5.63 7.01 7.85
C PRO A 25 5.15 5.55 7.94
N PHE A 26 4.64 5.03 6.83
CA PHE A 26 4.23 3.64 6.75
C PHE A 26 5.42 2.72 7.05
N VAL A 27 5.28 1.90 8.09
CA VAL A 27 6.27 0.88 8.44
C VAL A 27 5.78 -0.47 7.94
N SER A 28 6.46 -1.03 6.96
CA SER A 28 6.12 -2.34 6.43
C SER A 28 6.40 -3.44 7.44
N LYS A 29 5.50 -4.43 7.51
CA LYS A 29 5.70 -5.68 8.26
C LYS A 29 6.44 -6.74 7.45
N ALA A 30 6.79 -6.43 6.21
CA ALA A 30 7.56 -7.35 5.38
C ALA A 30 8.96 -7.58 5.97
N PRO A 31 9.56 -8.76 5.74
CA PRO A 31 10.94 -9.00 6.10
C PRO A 31 11.87 -7.96 5.49
N ALA A 32 12.93 -7.60 6.21
CA ALA A 32 13.95 -6.72 5.68
C ALA A 32 14.52 -7.28 4.38
N ALA A 33 14.70 -6.42 3.38
CA ALA A 33 15.18 -6.81 2.07
C ALA A 33 16.10 -5.75 1.48
N THR A 34 17.04 -6.20 0.67
CA THR A 34 17.95 -5.32 -0.07
C THR A 34 17.51 -5.23 -1.52
N VAL A 35 17.39 -4.02 -2.04
CA VAL A 35 17.10 -3.80 -3.47
C VAL A 35 18.28 -4.25 -4.31
N THR A 36 18.04 -5.10 -5.31
CA THR A 36 19.09 -5.73 -6.12
C THR A 36 19.11 -5.25 -7.57
N GLY A 37 18.22 -4.37 -7.96
CA GLY A 37 18.17 -3.87 -9.34
C GLY A 37 17.13 -2.79 -9.55
N GLU A 38 16.89 -2.47 -10.81
CA GLU A 38 15.94 -1.44 -11.22
C GLU A 38 14.50 -1.89 -11.03
N PRO A 39 13.59 -0.99 -10.61
CA PRO A 39 12.17 -1.27 -10.60
C PRO A 39 11.65 -1.56 -12.01
N GLN A 40 10.70 -2.49 -12.10
CA GLN A 40 9.99 -2.80 -13.35
C GLN A 40 8.52 -2.49 -13.21
N ARG A 41 7.92 -2.02 -14.30
CA ARG A 41 6.49 -1.77 -14.31
C ARG A 41 5.66 -3.03 -14.43
N CYS A 42 6.17 -4.03 -15.14
CA CYS A 42 5.44 -5.26 -15.44
C CYS A 42 6.27 -6.51 -15.13
N LEU A 43 5.59 -7.56 -14.66
CA LEU A 43 6.11 -8.91 -14.59
C LEU A 43 5.35 -9.81 -15.55
N ASN A 44 6.02 -10.86 -16.05
CA ASN A 44 5.31 -11.91 -16.77
C ASN A 44 4.51 -12.75 -15.77
N ALA A 45 3.19 -12.65 -15.85
CA ALA A 45 2.29 -13.28 -14.89
C ALA A 45 2.41 -14.82 -14.89
N SER A 46 2.73 -15.42 -16.03
CA SER A 46 2.90 -16.88 -16.12
C SER A 46 4.12 -17.40 -15.37
N THR A 47 5.09 -16.53 -15.06
CA THR A 47 6.29 -16.86 -14.30
C THR A 47 6.16 -16.66 -12.80
N ILE A 48 5.08 -16.04 -12.35
CA ILE A 48 4.81 -15.85 -10.93
C ILE A 48 4.40 -17.18 -10.31
N SER A 49 5.27 -17.73 -9.47
CA SER A 49 5.02 -18.99 -8.80
C SER A 49 4.30 -18.86 -7.47
N ARG A 50 4.43 -17.72 -6.82
CA ARG A 50 3.85 -17.47 -5.49
C ARG A 50 3.69 -15.99 -5.21
N THR A 51 2.63 -15.66 -4.46
CA THR A 51 2.37 -14.32 -3.95
C THR A 51 2.31 -14.37 -2.43
N ILE A 52 3.02 -13.47 -1.76
CA ILE A 52 3.08 -13.40 -0.30
C ILE A 52 2.67 -12.00 0.13
N VAL A 53 1.56 -11.90 0.83
CA VAL A 53 1.07 -10.63 1.40
C VAL A 53 1.63 -10.47 2.81
N HIS A 54 2.29 -9.36 3.08
CA HIS A 54 2.87 -9.06 4.39
C HIS A 54 2.02 -8.12 5.23
N ASP A 55 1.44 -7.11 4.59
CA ASP A 55 0.60 -6.09 5.22
C ASP A 55 -0.33 -5.43 4.19
N ASP A 56 -1.03 -4.38 4.58
CA ASP A 56 -2.01 -3.70 3.73
C ASP A 56 -1.39 -2.95 2.53
N ARG A 57 -0.06 -2.91 2.41
CA ARG A 57 0.62 -2.23 1.30
C ARG A 57 1.75 -3.03 0.67
N THR A 58 2.15 -4.15 1.24
CA THR A 58 3.36 -4.85 0.79
C THR A 58 3.06 -6.28 0.38
N ILE A 59 3.34 -6.57 -0.89
CA ILE A 59 3.17 -7.90 -1.48
C ILE A 59 4.48 -8.30 -2.16
N ASP A 60 4.95 -9.51 -1.89
CA ASP A 60 6.09 -10.10 -2.58
C ASP A 60 5.60 -11.11 -3.62
N PHE A 61 6.10 -10.96 -4.85
CA PHE A 61 5.85 -11.89 -5.95
C PHE A 61 7.11 -12.72 -6.20
N LYS A 62 6.98 -14.02 -6.14
CA LYS A 62 8.06 -14.95 -6.42
C LYS A 62 8.08 -15.34 -7.90
N VAL A 63 9.21 -15.13 -8.54
CA VAL A 63 9.47 -15.53 -9.92
C VAL A 63 10.75 -16.35 -9.93
N GLY A 64 10.63 -17.69 -9.96
CA GLY A 64 11.78 -18.56 -9.76
C GLY A 64 12.45 -18.34 -8.42
N SER A 65 13.75 -18.08 -8.41
CA SER A 65 14.52 -17.77 -7.20
C SER A 65 14.46 -16.27 -6.82
N ARG A 66 13.87 -15.44 -7.67
CA ARG A 66 13.81 -13.99 -7.44
C ARG A 66 12.55 -13.60 -6.70
N THR A 67 12.68 -12.56 -5.89
CA THR A 67 11.56 -11.90 -5.20
C THR A 67 11.41 -10.49 -5.72
N TRP A 68 10.18 -10.15 -6.11
CA TRP A 68 9.80 -8.82 -6.56
C TRP A 68 8.82 -8.23 -5.54
N ARG A 69 9.25 -7.18 -4.87
CA ARG A 69 8.42 -6.51 -3.87
C ARG A 69 7.59 -5.42 -4.52
N ASN A 70 6.30 -5.47 -4.26
CA ASN A 70 5.36 -4.44 -4.69
C ASN A 70 4.83 -3.70 -3.46
N THR A 71 5.11 -2.41 -3.40
CA THR A 71 4.53 -1.53 -2.39
C THR A 71 3.39 -0.77 -3.05
N LEU A 72 2.17 -1.01 -2.59
CA LEU A 72 0.99 -0.36 -3.14
C LEU A 72 1.04 1.14 -2.84
N PRO A 73 0.61 2.00 -3.77
CA PRO A 73 0.61 3.45 -3.54
C PRO A 73 -0.32 3.88 -2.42
N ASN A 74 -1.38 3.09 -2.17
CA ASN A 74 -2.33 3.34 -1.09
C ASN A 74 -2.51 2.10 -0.24
N SER A 75 -2.87 2.29 1.04
CA SER A 75 -3.22 1.18 1.92
C SER A 75 -4.45 0.45 1.38
N CYS A 76 -4.37 -0.86 1.32
CA CYS A 76 -5.43 -1.73 0.83
C CYS A 76 -6.14 -2.40 2.00
N MET A 77 -7.34 -1.96 2.29
CA MET A 77 -8.11 -2.43 3.44
C MET A 77 -8.29 -3.95 3.42
N HIS A 78 -8.08 -4.60 4.54
CA HIS A 78 -8.17 -6.05 4.77
C HIS A 78 -7.10 -6.91 4.08
N LEU A 79 -6.23 -6.35 3.26
CA LEU A 79 -5.19 -7.11 2.56
C LEU A 79 -4.28 -7.87 3.53
N GLY A 80 -3.77 -7.20 4.55
CA GLY A 80 -2.87 -7.80 5.53
C GLY A 80 -3.53 -8.84 6.42
N ILE A 81 -4.84 -8.79 6.58
CA ILE A 81 -5.62 -9.75 7.36
C ILE A 81 -6.00 -10.98 6.52
N ARG A 82 -6.52 -10.75 5.34
CA ARG A 82 -6.99 -11.82 4.43
C ARG A 82 -5.84 -12.57 3.77
N ARG A 83 -4.80 -11.85 3.39
CA ARG A 83 -3.57 -12.38 2.75
C ARG A 83 -3.82 -13.18 1.47
N ALA A 84 -4.96 -12.98 0.84
CA ALA A 84 -5.33 -13.64 -0.39
C ALA A 84 -5.82 -12.61 -1.40
N ILE A 85 -5.29 -12.69 -2.60
CA ILE A 85 -5.61 -11.78 -3.69
C ILE A 85 -5.96 -12.55 -4.96
N SER A 86 -6.73 -11.90 -5.81
CA SER A 86 -6.88 -12.29 -7.21
C SER A 86 -6.62 -11.09 -8.11
N TYR A 87 -6.26 -11.36 -9.34
CA TYR A 87 -6.05 -10.33 -10.36
C TYR A 87 -6.39 -10.90 -11.73
N ASP A 88 -6.83 -10.04 -12.61
CA ASP A 88 -7.08 -10.39 -14.00
C ASP A 88 -5.86 -10.00 -14.83
N VAL A 89 -5.38 -10.91 -15.65
CA VAL A 89 -4.21 -10.67 -16.50
C VAL A 89 -4.68 -10.48 -17.92
N ARG A 90 -4.31 -9.36 -18.52
CA ARG A 90 -4.49 -9.14 -19.96
C ARG A 90 -3.20 -9.56 -20.68
N GLY A 91 -3.30 -10.60 -21.50
CA GLY A 91 -2.12 -11.23 -22.06
C GLY A 91 -1.33 -11.97 -20.97
N ASN A 92 -0.03 -11.78 -20.92
CA ASN A 92 0.86 -12.43 -19.97
C ASN A 92 1.51 -11.48 -18.96
N SER A 93 1.07 -10.23 -18.90
CA SER A 93 1.72 -9.21 -18.07
C SER A 93 0.84 -8.75 -16.92
N LEU A 94 1.44 -8.66 -15.74
CA LEU A 94 0.87 -7.99 -14.58
C LEU A 94 1.67 -6.72 -14.35
N CYS A 95 1.04 -5.56 -14.44
CA CYS A 95 1.71 -4.26 -14.47
C CYS A 95 1.32 -3.34 -13.31
N ALA A 96 2.19 -2.40 -12.99
CA ALA A 96 1.89 -1.30 -12.07
C ALA A 96 0.65 -0.53 -12.54
N GLY A 97 -0.22 -0.18 -11.61
CA GLY A 97 -1.51 0.46 -11.88
C GLY A 97 -2.65 -0.51 -12.15
N GLU A 98 -2.36 -1.78 -12.41
CA GLU A 98 -3.41 -2.80 -12.52
C GLU A 98 -4.01 -3.11 -11.16
N VAL A 99 -5.25 -3.57 -11.17
CA VAL A 99 -6.05 -3.76 -9.98
C VAL A 99 -5.94 -5.19 -9.47
N ILE A 100 -5.69 -5.32 -8.18
CA ILE A 100 -5.85 -6.57 -7.45
C ILE A 100 -7.12 -6.52 -6.61
N TYR A 101 -7.67 -7.67 -6.31
CA TYR A 101 -8.85 -7.82 -5.44
C TYR A 101 -8.49 -8.64 -4.22
N VAL A 102 -8.84 -8.13 -3.04
CA VAL A 102 -8.74 -8.90 -1.81
C VAL A 102 -9.84 -9.94 -1.80
N LEU A 103 -9.51 -11.19 -1.56
CA LEU A 103 -10.50 -12.27 -1.49
C LEU A 103 -11.16 -12.31 -0.12
N ASP A 104 -12.48 -12.29 -0.10
CA ASP A 104 -13.28 -12.38 1.10
C ASP A 104 -13.58 -13.83 1.44
N GLY A 105 -12.82 -14.38 2.37
CA GLY A 105 -13.07 -15.70 2.94
C GLY A 105 -12.26 -16.84 2.30
N PRO A 106 -11.99 -17.89 3.09
CA PRO A 106 -11.26 -19.05 2.63
C PRO A 106 -12.10 -19.88 1.64
N GLY A 107 -11.52 -20.18 0.50
CA GLY A 107 -12.06 -21.17 -0.43
C GLY A 107 -13.11 -20.69 -1.43
N SER A 108 -13.38 -19.39 -1.53
CA SER A 108 -14.29 -18.87 -2.54
C SER A 108 -13.54 -17.91 -3.50
N PRO A 109 -13.01 -18.42 -4.63
CA PRO A 109 -12.32 -17.58 -5.60
C PRO A 109 -13.24 -16.59 -6.33
N SER A 110 -14.54 -16.68 -6.11
CA SER A 110 -15.54 -15.83 -6.74
C SER A 110 -15.93 -14.60 -5.92
N GLN A 111 -15.53 -14.50 -4.66
CA GLN A 111 -15.86 -13.35 -3.81
C GLN A 111 -14.70 -12.37 -3.78
N ARG A 112 -14.74 -11.44 -4.70
CA ARG A 112 -13.80 -10.32 -4.75
C ARG A 112 -14.29 -9.21 -3.82
N GLY A 113 -13.44 -8.83 -2.88
CA GLY A 113 -13.69 -7.73 -1.97
C GLY A 113 -13.10 -6.43 -2.47
N VAL A 114 -12.40 -5.72 -1.59
CA VAL A 114 -11.76 -4.44 -1.89
C VAL A 114 -10.78 -4.57 -3.06
N SER A 115 -10.80 -3.58 -3.96
CA SER A 115 -9.87 -3.47 -5.08
C SER A 115 -8.81 -2.41 -4.81
N CYS A 116 -7.57 -2.70 -5.17
CA CYS A 116 -6.43 -1.81 -4.96
C CYS A 116 -5.48 -1.87 -6.15
N ALA A 117 -4.83 -0.74 -6.45
CA ALA A 117 -3.85 -0.67 -7.52
C ALA A 117 -2.47 -1.14 -7.06
N LEU A 118 -1.77 -1.84 -7.94
CA LEU A 118 -0.36 -2.20 -7.75
C LEU A 118 0.56 -1.01 -7.97
N GLY A 119 1.68 -0.98 -7.23
CA GLY A 119 2.82 -0.14 -7.52
C GLY A 119 3.81 -0.82 -8.47
N GLU A 120 5.00 -0.28 -8.57
CA GLU A 120 6.09 -0.90 -9.34
C GLU A 120 6.66 -2.14 -8.64
N PHE A 121 7.24 -3.02 -9.43
CA PHE A 121 7.90 -4.23 -8.93
C PHE A 121 9.38 -3.96 -8.72
N VAL A 122 9.85 -4.08 -7.49
CA VAL A 122 11.24 -3.83 -7.11
C VAL A 122 11.92 -5.17 -6.82
N PRO A 123 13.02 -5.52 -7.53
CA PRO A 123 13.73 -6.75 -7.23
C PRO A 123 14.46 -6.63 -5.90
N VAL A 124 14.25 -7.60 -5.03
CA VAL A 124 14.82 -7.60 -3.68
C VAL A 124 15.41 -8.96 -3.34
N GLU A 125 16.40 -8.92 -2.45
CA GLU A 125 16.92 -10.09 -1.77
C GLU A 125 16.54 -10.00 -0.30
N LEU A 126 15.81 -11.01 0.19
CA LEU A 126 15.38 -11.06 1.58
C LEU A 126 16.59 -11.32 2.47
N ALA A 127 16.63 -10.65 3.63
CA ALA A 127 17.59 -10.95 4.67
C ALA A 127 17.41 -12.41 5.11
N LYS A 128 18.51 -13.16 5.16
CA LYS A 128 18.48 -14.52 5.70
C LYS A 128 18.10 -14.45 7.17
N ALA A 129 17.05 -15.20 7.56
CA ALA A 129 16.74 -15.39 8.95
C ALA A 129 17.94 -16.07 9.63
N SER A 130 18.57 -15.36 10.55
CA SER A 130 19.63 -15.93 11.40
C SER A 130 19.01 -16.66 12.58
#